data_9c15126ab50a8e98af7abdac61e0b7b0
#
_entry.id   9c15126ab50a8e98af7abdac61e0b7b0
#
_cell.length_a   1.000
_cell.length_b   1.000
_cell.length_c   1.000
_cell.angle_alpha   90.00
_cell.angle_beta   90.00
_cell.angle_gamma   90.00
#
_symmetry.space_group_name_H-M   'P 1'
#
loop_
_entity.id
_entity.type
_entity.pdbx_description
1 polymer ?
#
loop_
_entity_poly.entity_id
_entity_poly.type
_entity_poly.pdbx_seq_one_letter_code
_entity_poly.pdbx_strand_id
1 'polypeptide(L)'
;WFYASAADRSAQVRTPITDGGAGKPWVFRYKDLRAWWSNAHYNRPGGVESGTPTAWTPQSKPIWFTELGCPAIDRGTNQPNVFFDPKSSESFAPHFSRGWRDDAIQRAYLEATYLWWGESANNPVSAIYGGRMVHVPECAAWTWDARPYPFFPALTDVWTDGANWRLGHWLTGRLGAVSLAALVRQFCLRAGLPESRMDVSGLWGAVEGYAIGALESPRASITTLSRHFGFDAVETEGVIRFVMRGRAAVATVNPDDLVAAREGDVLELTRGQETELPQALKWQVARADEDYEAAQVEARRITVDTTRIASESFPMAVPPEEAERRCRRALMEAWTGRESGVFRLPPSRLALDPADVVTLADDGRAIPLRLVSIADSDARGIEAVRQDREAYDLPPGAPRPSALSQAVVFGVPEAVLLDLPQLTEDQ
;
A
#
# COMPACT_ATOMS: atom_id res chain seq x y z
N TRP A 1 1.45 28.18 4.25
CA TRP A 1 2.01 28.20 2.90
C TRP A 1 0.98 27.77 1.86
N PHE A 2 1.21 28.09 0.62
CA PHE A 2 0.42 27.70 -0.55
C PHE A 2 1.36 27.54 -1.77
N TYR A 3 0.84 26.96 -2.83
CA TYR A 3 1.53 26.94 -4.12
C TYR A 3 1.02 28.10 -4.96
N ALA A 4 1.91 29.02 -5.37
CA ALA A 4 1.54 30.20 -6.14
C ALA A 4 1.10 29.85 -7.58
N SER A 5 1.56 28.71 -8.11
CA SER A 5 1.23 28.23 -9.45
C SER A 5 1.15 26.70 -9.52
N ALA A 6 0.63 26.16 -10.62
CA ALA A 6 0.67 24.74 -10.90
C ALA A 6 2.12 24.22 -11.07
N ALA A 7 3.02 25.04 -11.60
CA ALA A 7 4.44 24.72 -11.72
C ALA A 7 5.10 24.60 -10.34
N ASP A 8 4.81 25.54 -9.43
CA ASP A 8 5.32 25.48 -8.05
C ASP A 8 4.81 24.24 -7.31
N ARG A 9 3.56 23.85 -7.53
CA ARG A 9 3.00 22.62 -6.97
C ARG A 9 3.76 21.40 -7.48
N SER A 10 3.99 21.32 -8.77
CA SER A 10 4.74 20.20 -9.37
C SER A 10 6.17 20.12 -8.86
N ALA A 11 6.81 21.27 -8.66
CA ALA A 11 8.17 21.39 -8.13
C ALA A 11 8.24 21.37 -6.59
N GLN A 12 7.08 21.30 -5.88
CA GLN A 12 6.97 21.36 -4.42
C GLN A 12 7.54 22.65 -3.81
N VAL A 13 7.53 23.74 -4.57
CA VAL A 13 7.96 25.08 -4.10
C VAL A 13 6.83 25.71 -3.30
N ARG A 14 7.05 25.89 -2.00
CA ARG A 14 6.06 26.40 -1.06
C ARG A 14 6.24 27.88 -0.81
N THR A 15 5.20 28.67 -1.05
CA THR A 15 5.18 30.10 -0.76
C THR A 15 4.59 30.33 0.64
N PRO A 16 5.28 31.04 1.54
CA PRO A 16 4.73 31.41 2.83
C PRO A 16 3.46 32.25 2.70
N ILE A 17 2.48 32.03 3.57
CA ILE A 17 1.32 32.91 3.68
C ILE A 17 1.76 34.18 4.37
N THR A 18 1.68 35.30 3.66
CA THR A 18 1.88 36.63 4.21
C THR A 18 0.51 37.21 4.55
N ASP A 19 0.13 37.07 5.79
CA ASP A 19 -1.16 37.48 6.33
C ASP A 19 -1.07 38.86 7.00
N GLY A 20 -0.50 39.83 6.31
CA GLY A 20 -0.22 41.16 6.83
C GLY A 20 -1.44 42.04 7.15
N GLY A 21 -2.65 41.55 6.91
CA GLY A 21 -3.87 42.29 7.28
C GLY A 21 -4.23 42.15 8.77
N ALA A 22 -4.51 43.26 9.44
CA ALA A 22 -5.09 43.37 10.79
C ALA A 22 -4.33 42.60 11.91
N GLY A 23 -3.12 42.08 11.70
CA GLY A 23 -2.34 41.33 12.69
C GLY A 23 -3.00 40.03 13.17
N LYS A 24 -3.92 39.44 12.38
CA LYS A 24 -4.70 38.26 12.74
C LYS A 24 -4.47 37.13 11.71
N PRO A 25 -3.30 36.47 11.73
CA PRO A 25 -2.93 35.48 10.72
C PRO A 25 -3.88 34.27 10.67
N TRP A 26 -4.53 33.89 11.74
CA TRP A 26 -5.47 32.77 11.79
C TRP A 26 -6.70 32.93 10.86
N VAL A 27 -7.04 34.13 10.48
CA VAL A 27 -8.16 34.39 9.56
C VAL A 27 -7.90 33.83 8.18
N PHE A 28 -6.63 33.77 7.75
CA PHE A 28 -6.20 33.28 6.43
C PHE A 28 -5.69 31.83 6.45
N ARG A 29 -5.70 31.21 7.63
CA ARG A 29 -5.17 29.86 7.83
C ARG A 29 -6.28 28.90 8.23
N TYR A 30 -7.19 28.65 7.30
CA TYR A 30 -8.39 27.83 7.57
C TYR A 30 -8.11 26.41 8.10
N LYS A 31 -6.89 25.89 7.93
CA LYS A 31 -6.43 24.61 8.49
C LYS A 31 -5.76 24.74 9.84
N ASP A 32 -5.55 25.95 10.35
CA ASP A 32 -5.00 26.20 11.67
C ASP A 32 -6.12 26.23 12.73
N LEU A 33 -6.64 25.05 13.04
CA LEU A 33 -7.75 24.86 13.97
C LEU A 33 -7.43 25.46 15.36
N ARG A 34 -6.17 25.30 15.81
CA ARG A 34 -5.76 25.80 17.12
C ARG A 34 -5.82 27.32 17.19
N ALA A 35 -5.28 28.01 16.19
CA ALA A 35 -5.35 29.46 16.15
C ALA A 35 -6.81 29.95 16.01
N TRP A 36 -7.61 29.31 15.15
CA TRP A 36 -9.03 29.61 15.03
C TRP A 36 -9.75 29.46 16.37
N TRP A 37 -9.58 28.37 17.06
CA TRP A 37 -10.27 28.05 18.31
C TRP A 37 -9.84 28.95 19.46
N SER A 38 -8.57 29.40 19.50
CA SER A 38 -7.98 30.17 20.60
C SER A 38 -8.18 31.68 20.50
N ASN A 39 -8.72 32.21 19.39
CA ASN A 39 -8.80 33.63 19.13
C ASN A 39 -10.23 34.12 18.90
N ALA A 40 -10.47 35.41 19.14
CA ALA A 40 -11.71 36.09 18.81
C ALA A 40 -11.84 36.23 17.27
N HIS A 41 -13.07 36.19 16.77
CA HIS A 41 -13.38 36.37 15.36
C HIS A 41 -14.11 37.67 15.09
N TYR A 42 -13.90 38.26 13.93
CA TYR A 42 -14.45 39.53 13.51
C TYR A 42 -15.09 39.40 12.15
N ASN A 43 -16.27 39.98 11.98
CA ASN A 43 -16.90 40.10 10.66
C ASN A 43 -16.10 41.07 9.79
N ARG A 44 -16.12 40.83 8.47
CA ARG A 44 -15.41 41.63 7.47
C ARG A 44 -16.31 42.01 6.29
N PRO A 45 -17.39 42.77 6.53
CA PRO A 45 -18.27 43.21 5.44
C PRO A 45 -17.49 44.09 4.46
N GLY A 46 -17.59 43.75 3.16
CA GLY A 46 -16.83 44.42 2.11
C GLY A 46 -15.30 44.32 2.26
N GLY A 47 -14.80 43.30 2.98
CA GLY A 47 -13.34 43.10 3.21
C GLY A 47 -12.76 43.92 4.37
N VAL A 48 -13.56 44.76 5.02
CA VAL A 48 -13.12 45.61 6.16
C VAL A 48 -13.53 44.97 7.47
N GLU A 49 -12.56 44.83 8.38
CA GLU A 49 -12.80 44.25 9.70
C GLU A 49 -13.69 45.17 10.54
N SER A 50 -14.74 44.61 11.16
CA SER A 50 -15.56 45.32 12.14
C SER A 50 -14.78 45.57 13.42
N GLY A 51 -15.03 46.72 14.12
CA GLY A 51 -14.36 47.07 15.37
C GLY A 51 -14.75 46.18 16.56
N THR A 52 -15.79 45.34 16.43
CA THR A 52 -16.31 44.48 17.49
C THR A 52 -16.19 43.01 17.12
N PRO A 53 -15.78 42.14 18.07
CA PRO A 53 -15.74 40.70 17.81
C PRO A 53 -17.16 40.14 17.64
N THR A 54 -17.22 38.97 16.99
CA THR A 54 -18.44 38.15 16.91
C THR A 54 -18.80 37.60 18.30
N ALA A 55 -19.95 36.93 18.41
CA ALA A 55 -20.37 36.24 19.63
C ALA A 55 -19.51 35.03 20.02
N TRP A 56 -18.53 34.67 19.19
CA TRP A 56 -17.60 33.58 19.49
C TRP A 56 -16.71 33.93 20.68
N THR A 57 -16.77 33.12 21.74
CA THR A 57 -15.83 33.19 22.85
C THR A 57 -14.72 32.17 22.61
N PRO A 58 -13.44 32.58 22.54
CA PRO A 58 -12.32 31.64 22.35
C PRO A 58 -12.37 30.49 23.37
N GLN A 59 -12.09 29.30 22.89
CA GLN A 59 -12.06 28.06 23.68
C GLN A 59 -13.38 27.66 24.36
N SER A 60 -14.53 28.22 23.96
CA SER A 60 -15.80 27.97 24.67
C SER A 60 -16.46 26.66 24.31
N LYS A 61 -16.10 26.03 23.18
CA LYS A 61 -16.69 24.81 22.69
C LYS A 61 -15.63 23.87 22.07
N PRO A 62 -15.81 22.55 22.17
CA PRO A 62 -14.98 21.61 21.45
C PRO A 62 -15.25 21.65 19.94
N ILE A 63 -14.26 21.18 19.18
CA ILE A 63 -14.37 20.93 17.73
C ILE A 63 -14.66 19.46 17.51
N TRP A 64 -15.60 19.15 16.62
CA TRP A 64 -15.90 17.82 16.16
C TRP A 64 -15.71 17.77 14.64
N PHE A 65 -15.05 16.71 14.16
CA PHE A 65 -15.04 16.41 12.74
C PHE A 65 -16.25 15.53 12.44
N THR A 66 -17.23 16.07 11.77
CA THR A 66 -18.47 15.36 11.42
C THR A 66 -18.30 14.49 10.17
N GLU A 67 -17.28 14.80 9.37
CA GLU A 67 -16.94 14.09 8.15
C GLU A 67 -15.41 13.98 8.05
N LEU A 68 -14.86 12.85 8.46
CA LEU A 68 -13.42 12.61 8.47
C LEU A 68 -13.09 11.42 7.57
N GLY A 69 -12.47 11.66 6.42
CA GLY A 69 -12.13 10.60 5.48
C GLY A 69 -11.37 11.10 4.26
N CYS A 70 -11.02 10.17 3.40
CA CYS A 70 -10.48 10.47 2.07
C CYS A 70 -10.95 9.39 1.07
N PRO A 71 -10.91 9.67 -0.25
CA PRO A 71 -11.27 8.67 -1.24
C PRO A 71 -10.25 7.51 -1.26
N ALA A 72 -10.72 6.31 -1.63
CA ALA A 72 -9.90 5.09 -1.75
C ALA A 72 -9.10 5.08 -3.06
N ILE A 73 -8.38 6.12 -3.32
CA ILE A 73 -7.58 6.35 -4.52
C ILE A 73 -6.14 6.68 -4.13
N ASP A 74 -5.16 6.29 -4.92
CA ASP A 74 -3.77 6.61 -4.65
C ASP A 74 -3.59 8.11 -4.44
N ARG A 75 -2.85 8.48 -3.38
CA ARG A 75 -2.66 9.88 -2.94
C ARG A 75 -3.95 10.63 -2.58
N GLY A 76 -4.99 9.89 -2.19
CA GLY A 76 -6.28 10.45 -1.75
C GLY A 76 -6.15 11.51 -0.66
N THR A 77 -5.14 11.40 0.20
CA THR A 77 -4.83 12.36 1.27
C THR A 77 -4.38 13.74 0.79
N ASN A 78 -3.96 13.89 -0.48
CA ASN A 78 -3.59 15.20 -1.04
C ASN A 78 -4.79 16.13 -1.18
N GLN A 79 -5.96 15.57 -1.44
CA GLN A 79 -7.25 16.28 -1.49
C GLN A 79 -8.35 15.38 -0.93
N PRO A 80 -8.43 15.24 0.40
CA PRO A 80 -9.32 14.27 1.04
C PRO A 80 -10.82 14.55 0.83
N ASN A 81 -11.17 15.76 0.44
CA ASN A 81 -12.54 16.19 0.15
C ASN A 81 -12.99 15.95 -1.31
N VAL A 82 -12.12 15.39 -2.15
CA VAL A 82 -12.49 15.08 -3.54
C VAL A 82 -13.36 13.84 -3.59
N PHE A 83 -14.53 13.95 -4.23
CA PHE A 83 -15.37 12.81 -4.58
C PHE A 83 -15.03 12.31 -5.97
N PHE A 84 -14.69 11.03 -6.07
CA PHE A 84 -14.55 10.38 -7.35
C PHE A 84 -15.90 9.79 -7.77
N ASP A 85 -16.71 10.58 -8.45
CA ASP A 85 -17.98 10.19 -9.03
C ASP A 85 -18.02 10.60 -10.51
N PRO A 86 -17.89 9.65 -11.45
CA PRO A 86 -17.92 9.95 -12.89
C PRO A 86 -19.18 10.65 -13.37
N LYS A 87 -20.25 10.65 -12.58
CA LYS A 87 -21.52 11.34 -12.90
C LYS A 87 -21.54 12.80 -12.43
N SER A 88 -20.57 13.21 -11.63
CA SER A 88 -20.47 14.57 -11.10
C SER A 88 -19.50 15.41 -11.92
N SER A 89 -19.88 16.65 -12.23
CA SER A 89 -18.98 17.62 -12.85
C SER A 89 -17.82 18.07 -11.94
N GLU A 90 -17.93 17.81 -10.64
CA GLU A 90 -16.89 18.11 -9.64
C GLU A 90 -15.94 16.92 -9.39
N SER A 91 -16.16 15.80 -10.12
CA SER A 91 -15.33 14.62 -9.98
C SER A 91 -13.97 14.82 -10.63
N PHE A 92 -12.92 14.61 -9.84
CA PHE A 92 -11.56 14.59 -10.35
C PHE A 92 -10.65 13.75 -9.42
N ALA A 93 -9.49 13.33 -9.93
CA ALA A 93 -8.51 12.64 -9.12
C ALA A 93 -7.73 13.64 -8.23
N PRO A 94 -7.38 13.27 -6.99
CA PRO A 94 -6.51 14.09 -6.15
C PRO A 94 -5.18 14.42 -6.84
N HIS A 95 -4.55 15.51 -6.43
CA HIS A 95 -3.25 15.92 -6.99
C HIS A 95 -2.24 14.78 -6.96
N PHE A 96 -1.56 14.56 -8.10
CA PHE A 96 -0.56 13.51 -8.35
C PHE A 96 -1.10 12.08 -8.32
N SER A 97 -2.40 11.86 -8.15
CA SER A 97 -3.01 10.54 -8.28
C SER A 97 -2.94 10.05 -9.72
N ARG A 98 -2.75 8.75 -9.89
CA ARG A 98 -2.85 8.05 -11.18
C ARG A 98 -4.26 7.49 -11.41
N GLY A 99 -5.19 7.70 -10.48
CA GLY A 99 -6.54 7.14 -10.53
C GLY A 99 -6.62 5.67 -10.09
N TRP A 100 -5.60 5.17 -9.41
CA TRP A 100 -5.55 3.78 -8.97
C TRP A 100 -6.23 3.60 -7.60
N ARG A 101 -6.87 2.46 -7.41
CA ARG A 101 -7.47 2.11 -6.12
C ARG A 101 -6.37 1.95 -5.06
N ASP A 102 -6.62 2.51 -3.88
CA ASP A 102 -5.78 2.38 -2.70
C ASP A 102 -6.65 2.38 -1.44
N ASP A 103 -7.04 1.21 -0.97
CA ASP A 103 -7.87 1.07 0.24
C ASP A 103 -7.07 1.38 1.51
N ALA A 104 -5.76 1.13 1.49
CA ALA A 104 -4.90 1.37 2.64
C ALA A 104 -4.76 2.86 2.99
N ILE A 105 -4.90 3.75 1.99
CA ILE A 105 -4.80 5.19 2.21
C ILE A 105 -5.91 5.72 3.13
N GLN A 106 -7.11 5.14 3.07
CA GLN A 106 -8.23 5.53 3.94
C GLN A 106 -7.92 5.21 5.41
N ARG A 107 -7.45 3.99 5.67
CA ARG A 107 -7.03 3.59 7.01
C ARG A 107 -5.88 4.45 7.52
N ALA A 108 -4.84 4.63 6.72
CA ALA A 108 -3.69 5.47 7.08
C ALA A 108 -4.08 6.91 7.40
N TYR A 109 -5.02 7.48 6.64
CA TYR A 109 -5.54 8.83 6.90
C TYR A 109 -6.27 8.92 8.24
N LEU A 110 -7.15 7.97 8.53
CA LEU A 110 -7.89 7.93 9.80
C LEU A 110 -6.93 7.72 10.97
N GLU A 111 -6.04 6.73 10.89
CA GLU A 111 -5.04 6.46 11.94
C GLU A 111 -4.17 7.69 12.21
N ALA A 112 -3.62 8.32 11.17
CA ALA A 112 -2.80 9.52 11.32
C ALA A 112 -3.56 10.67 11.97
N THR A 113 -4.84 10.87 11.61
CA THR A 113 -5.66 11.95 12.16
C THR A 113 -6.02 11.70 13.63
N TYR A 114 -6.44 10.48 13.96
CA TYR A 114 -6.78 10.12 15.34
C TYR A 114 -5.55 10.13 16.24
N LEU A 115 -4.41 9.63 15.79
CA LEU A 115 -3.15 9.69 16.54
C LEU A 115 -2.70 11.13 16.77
N TRP A 116 -2.76 11.99 15.75
CA TRP A 116 -2.38 13.38 15.87
C TRP A 116 -3.19 14.11 16.92
N TRP A 117 -4.51 13.98 16.88
CA TRP A 117 -5.40 14.66 17.84
C TRP A 117 -5.48 13.93 19.19
N GLY A 118 -5.07 12.69 19.28
CA GLY A 118 -4.88 11.97 20.53
C GLY A 118 -3.72 12.50 21.37
N GLU A 119 -2.68 13.05 20.71
CA GLU A 119 -1.51 13.60 21.37
C GLU A 119 -1.82 14.91 22.11
N SER A 120 -1.44 14.97 23.39
CA SER A 120 -1.70 16.14 24.27
C SER A 120 -1.08 17.43 23.75
N ALA A 121 0.08 17.35 23.12
CA ALA A 121 0.78 18.52 22.56
C ALA A 121 0.02 19.17 21.41
N ASN A 122 -0.72 18.37 20.64
CA ASN A 122 -1.47 18.83 19.47
C ASN A 122 -2.89 19.26 19.85
N ASN A 123 -3.45 18.73 20.93
CA ASN A 123 -4.84 18.89 21.33
C ASN A 123 -4.95 19.53 22.73
N PRO A 124 -4.84 20.87 22.85
CA PRO A 124 -4.82 21.58 24.11
C PRO A 124 -6.14 21.47 24.87
N VAL A 125 -6.06 21.67 26.18
CA VAL A 125 -7.23 21.71 27.08
C VAL A 125 -7.79 23.11 27.12
N SER A 126 -9.12 23.26 27.09
CA SER A 126 -9.83 24.51 27.28
C SER A 126 -9.75 24.96 28.73
N ALA A 127 -9.42 26.23 28.94
CA ALA A 127 -9.51 26.87 30.25
C ALA A 127 -10.97 27.14 30.69
N ILE A 128 -11.95 27.04 29.78
CA ILE A 128 -13.36 27.36 30.06
C ILE A 128 -14.14 26.09 30.44
N TYR A 129 -14.05 25.02 29.66
CA TYR A 129 -14.82 23.80 29.93
C TYR A 129 -13.97 22.61 30.38
N GLY A 130 -12.64 22.75 30.46
CA GLY A 130 -11.74 21.72 30.98
C GLY A 130 -11.52 20.50 30.07
N GLY A 131 -12.18 20.45 28.90
CA GLY A 131 -12.02 19.39 27.90
C GLY A 131 -11.03 19.74 26.80
N ARG A 132 -10.69 18.76 25.95
CA ARG A 132 -9.80 18.94 24.81
C ARG A 132 -10.43 19.81 23.72
N MET A 133 -9.59 20.52 22.96
CA MET A 133 -10.01 21.31 21.81
C MET A 133 -10.76 20.49 20.77
N VAL A 134 -10.17 19.38 20.32
CA VAL A 134 -10.84 18.40 19.47
C VAL A 134 -11.35 17.26 20.33
N HIS A 135 -12.64 17.01 20.30
CA HIS A 135 -13.27 15.91 21.02
C HIS A 135 -13.22 14.65 20.16
N VAL A 136 -12.08 13.96 20.18
CA VAL A 136 -11.78 12.80 19.32
C VAL A 136 -12.86 11.70 19.34
N PRO A 137 -13.45 11.32 20.50
CA PRO A 137 -14.49 10.31 20.55
C PRO A 137 -15.74 10.62 19.72
N GLU A 138 -16.02 11.91 19.46
CA GLU A 138 -17.20 12.34 18.69
C GLU A 138 -16.85 12.66 17.23
N CYS A 139 -15.61 12.39 16.80
CA CYS A 139 -15.26 12.54 15.41
C CYS A 139 -15.81 11.36 14.59
N ALA A 140 -16.57 11.66 13.55
CA ALA A 140 -17.22 10.68 12.69
C ALA A 140 -16.42 10.43 11.42
N ALA A 141 -16.13 9.15 11.16
CA ALA A 141 -15.47 8.77 9.91
C ALA A 141 -16.45 8.82 8.72
N TRP A 142 -16.01 9.35 7.60
CA TRP A 142 -16.75 9.41 6.35
C TRP A 142 -16.17 8.41 5.35
N THR A 143 -16.94 7.35 4.94
CA THR A 143 -18.29 7.07 5.43
C THR A 143 -18.52 5.57 5.56
N TRP A 144 -19.19 5.21 6.63
CA TRP A 144 -19.72 3.85 6.78
C TRP A 144 -21.07 3.77 6.05
N ASP A 145 -21.23 2.74 5.22
CA ASP A 145 -22.47 2.45 4.53
C ASP A 145 -23.12 1.19 5.15
N ALA A 146 -24.38 1.29 5.54
CA ALA A 146 -25.11 0.19 6.15
C ALA A 146 -25.56 -0.88 5.14
N ARG A 147 -25.42 -0.65 3.85
CA ARG A 147 -25.73 -1.64 2.82
C ARG A 147 -24.79 -2.85 2.97
N PRO A 148 -25.30 -4.08 2.79
CA PRO A 148 -24.54 -5.29 3.11
C PRO A 148 -23.42 -5.54 2.08
N TYR A 149 -22.18 -5.48 2.52
CA TYR A 149 -21.04 -5.91 1.72
C TYR A 149 -20.97 -7.46 1.69
N PRO A 150 -20.67 -8.12 0.54
CA PRO A 150 -20.28 -7.56 -0.75
C PRO A 150 -21.45 -7.29 -1.73
N PHE A 151 -22.70 -7.54 -1.33
CA PHE A 151 -23.86 -7.27 -2.18
C PHE A 151 -23.91 -5.82 -2.65
N PHE A 152 -23.74 -4.87 -1.74
CA PHE A 152 -23.25 -3.57 -2.10
C PHE A 152 -21.71 -3.60 -2.06
N PRO A 153 -20.99 -3.20 -3.12
CA PRO A 153 -21.40 -2.48 -4.33
C PRO A 153 -21.75 -3.34 -5.55
N ALA A 154 -21.71 -4.67 -5.45
CA ALA A 154 -21.71 -5.55 -6.60
C ALA A 154 -23.07 -5.58 -7.36
N LEU A 155 -24.20 -5.48 -6.66
CA LEU A 155 -25.52 -5.47 -7.29
C LEU A 155 -25.87 -4.08 -7.83
N THR A 156 -25.29 -3.73 -8.98
CA THR A 156 -25.45 -2.40 -9.61
C THR A 156 -26.83 -2.16 -10.23
N ASP A 157 -27.61 -3.17 -10.45
CA ASP A 157 -29.03 -3.11 -10.83
C ASP A 157 -29.93 -2.69 -9.67
N VAL A 158 -29.50 -2.94 -8.43
CA VAL A 158 -30.17 -2.49 -7.21
C VAL A 158 -29.62 -1.13 -6.75
N TRP A 159 -28.32 -0.95 -6.78
CA TRP A 159 -27.62 0.26 -6.33
C TRP A 159 -26.81 0.89 -7.46
N THR A 160 -27.38 1.88 -8.12
CA THR A 160 -26.78 2.54 -9.30
C THR A 160 -25.49 3.30 -9.00
N ASP A 161 -25.19 3.56 -7.73
CA ASP A 161 -23.97 4.20 -7.23
C ASP A 161 -22.87 3.18 -6.84
N GLY A 162 -23.13 1.88 -6.98
CA GLY A 162 -22.18 0.82 -6.63
C GLY A 162 -20.80 0.99 -7.28
N ALA A 163 -20.75 1.47 -8.53
CA ALA A 163 -19.49 1.70 -9.23
C ALA A 163 -18.61 2.76 -8.55
N ASN A 164 -19.19 3.72 -7.84
CA ASN A 164 -18.46 4.79 -7.16
C ASN A 164 -17.73 4.28 -5.92
N TRP A 165 -18.17 3.15 -5.34
CA TRP A 165 -17.52 2.53 -4.18
C TRP A 165 -16.04 2.27 -4.42
N ARG A 166 -15.66 1.87 -5.61
CA ARG A 166 -14.29 1.44 -5.92
C ARG A 166 -13.23 2.48 -5.56
N LEU A 167 -13.49 3.75 -5.81
CA LEU A 167 -12.55 4.86 -5.58
C LEU A 167 -13.09 5.92 -4.62
N GLY A 168 -14.31 5.75 -4.11
CA GLY A 168 -14.99 6.72 -3.25
C GLY A 168 -14.58 6.62 -1.78
N HIS A 169 -15.37 7.28 -0.93
CA HIS A 169 -15.08 7.41 0.50
C HIS A 169 -15.61 6.26 1.36
N TRP A 170 -16.31 5.29 0.80
CA TRP A 170 -16.88 4.18 1.58
C TRP A 170 -15.80 3.37 2.28
N LEU A 171 -16.02 3.11 3.57
CA LEU A 171 -15.12 2.31 4.42
C LEU A 171 -15.56 0.84 4.49
N THR A 172 -16.84 0.56 4.21
CA THR A 172 -17.43 -0.77 4.26
C THR A 172 -16.66 -1.72 3.32
N GLY A 173 -16.20 -2.84 3.84
CA GLY A 173 -15.41 -3.82 3.10
C GLY A 173 -13.91 -3.50 2.96
N ARG A 174 -13.40 -2.42 3.60
CA ARG A 174 -12.01 -1.95 3.41
C ARG A 174 -11.15 -1.88 4.65
N LEU A 175 -11.74 -1.62 5.82
CA LEU A 175 -10.99 -1.41 7.05
C LEU A 175 -10.30 -2.67 7.60
N GLY A 176 -10.60 -3.84 7.06
CA GLY A 176 -9.94 -5.10 7.42
C GLY A 176 -8.49 -5.21 6.93
N ALA A 177 -8.12 -4.46 5.89
CA ALA A 177 -6.77 -4.51 5.36
C ALA A 177 -5.74 -3.96 6.36
N VAL A 178 -4.60 -4.66 6.45
CA VAL A 178 -3.45 -4.22 7.25
C VAL A 178 -2.27 -3.91 6.35
N SER A 179 -1.37 -3.03 6.80
CA SER A 179 -0.14 -2.79 6.04
C SER A 179 0.73 -4.04 6.02
N LEU A 180 1.40 -4.29 4.88
CA LEU A 180 2.38 -5.37 4.76
C LEU A 180 3.44 -5.29 5.86
N ALA A 181 3.92 -4.08 6.16
CA ALA A 181 4.89 -3.83 7.23
C ALA A 181 4.38 -4.30 8.60
N ALA A 182 3.12 -4.01 8.95
CA ALA A 182 2.54 -4.45 10.22
C ALA A 182 2.40 -5.98 10.30
N LEU A 183 2.04 -6.64 9.21
CA LEU A 183 1.91 -8.10 9.17
C LEU A 183 3.28 -8.78 9.29
N VAL A 184 4.29 -8.32 8.54
CA VAL A 184 5.67 -8.85 8.62
C VAL A 184 6.24 -8.64 10.02
N ARG A 185 6.06 -7.43 10.59
CA ARG A 185 6.45 -7.14 11.98
C ARG A 185 5.81 -8.13 12.96
N GLN A 186 4.51 -8.41 12.79
CA GLN A 186 3.81 -9.36 13.67
C GLN A 186 4.37 -10.79 13.56
N PHE A 187 4.73 -11.25 12.37
CA PHE A 187 5.39 -12.55 12.20
C PHE A 187 6.76 -12.59 12.85
N CYS A 188 7.55 -11.53 12.73
CA CYS A 188 8.86 -11.41 13.39
C CYS A 188 8.71 -11.45 14.93
N LEU A 189 7.77 -10.70 15.50
CA LEU A 189 7.50 -10.71 16.94
C LEU A 189 7.07 -12.10 17.43
N ARG A 190 6.21 -12.80 16.69
CA ARG A 190 5.82 -14.17 17.00
C ARG A 190 6.99 -15.17 16.93
N ALA A 191 8.00 -14.88 16.10
CA ALA A 191 9.25 -15.63 16.05
C ALA A 191 10.20 -15.32 17.23
N GLY A 192 9.85 -14.37 18.10
CA GLY A 192 10.71 -13.92 19.20
C GLY A 192 11.74 -12.88 18.80
N LEU A 193 11.69 -12.33 17.57
CA LEU A 193 12.59 -11.27 17.14
C LEU A 193 12.13 -9.94 17.75
N PRO A 194 12.96 -9.25 18.56
CA PRO A 194 12.59 -7.98 19.15
C PRO A 194 12.56 -6.85 18.11
N GLU A 195 11.75 -5.81 18.35
CA GLU A 195 11.60 -4.67 17.44
C GLU A 195 12.93 -3.99 17.10
N SER A 196 13.85 -3.91 18.04
CA SER A 196 15.17 -3.33 17.83
C SER A 196 16.04 -4.10 16.83
N ARG A 197 15.64 -5.30 16.45
CA ARG A 197 16.35 -6.17 15.50
C ARG A 197 15.62 -6.34 14.17
N MET A 198 14.60 -5.54 13.90
CA MET A 198 13.88 -5.54 12.63
C MET A 198 13.61 -4.11 12.12
N ASP A 199 13.66 -3.94 10.82
CA ASP A 199 13.26 -2.72 10.13
C ASP A 199 12.30 -3.07 8.98
N VAL A 200 11.03 -2.73 9.17
CA VAL A 200 9.94 -2.93 8.20
C VAL A 200 9.58 -1.64 7.47
N SER A 201 10.28 -0.54 7.71
CA SER A 201 9.98 0.79 7.15
C SER A 201 10.10 0.84 5.62
N GLY A 202 10.89 -0.07 5.04
CA GLY A 202 11.04 -0.22 3.60
C GLY A 202 9.89 -0.98 2.91
N LEU A 203 8.90 -1.50 3.66
CA LEU A 203 7.76 -2.23 3.11
C LEU A 203 6.56 -1.31 2.87
N TRP A 204 5.89 -1.53 1.76
CA TRP A 204 4.59 -0.91 1.44
C TRP A 204 3.65 -1.92 0.77
N GLY A 205 2.37 -1.67 0.86
CA GLY A 205 1.30 -2.51 0.35
C GLY A 205 0.27 -2.83 1.42
N ALA A 206 -0.89 -3.30 0.99
CA ALA A 206 -1.99 -3.73 1.85
C ALA A 206 -2.22 -5.23 1.72
N VAL A 207 -2.51 -5.87 2.85
CA VAL A 207 -2.92 -7.27 2.95
C VAL A 207 -4.37 -7.30 3.45
N GLU A 208 -5.30 -7.70 2.61
CA GLU A 208 -6.72 -7.73 2.94
C GLU A 208 -7.09 -8.95 3.80
N GLY A 209 -6.36 -10.04 3.63
CA GLY A 209 -6.46 -11.23 4.47
C GLY A 209 -5.28 -12.17 4.25
N TYR A 210 -4.85 -12.84 5.30
CA TYR A 210 -3.84 -13.90 5.27
C TYR A 210 -4.29 -15.04 6.19
N ALA A 211 -4.41 -16.24 5.65
CA ALA A 211 -4.84 -17.40 6.39
C ALA A 211 -3.64 -18.29 6.77
N ILE A 212 -3.53 -18.65 8.05
CA ILE A 212 -2.57 -19.64 8.53
C ILE A 212 -3.37 -20.93 8.76
N GLY A 213 -3.35 -21.81 7.76
CA GLY A 213 -4.14 -23.06 7.78
C GLY A 213 -3.46 -24.22 8.48
N ALA A 214 -2.15 -24.12 8.75
CA ALA A 214 -1.38 -25.15 9.42
C ALA A 214 -0.26 -24.50 10.24
N LEU A 215 0.33 -25.28 11.16
CA LEU A 215 1.50 -24.83 11.90
C LEU A 215 2.69 -24.67 10.94
N GLU A 216 3.15 -23.46 10.77
CA GLU A 216 4.29 -23.12 9.92
C GLU A 216 5.25 -22.16 10.62
N SER A 217 6.49 -22.13 10.16
CA SER A 217 7.46 -21.17 10.69
C SER A 217 7.13 -19.75 10.21
N PRO A 218 7.35 -18.71 11.01
CA PRO A 218 7.19 -17.32 10.58
C PRO A 218 8.00 -16.99 9.31
N ARG A 219 9.16 -17.65 9.13
CA ARG A 219 9.94 -17.54 7.89
C ARG A 219 9.18 -18.03 6.66
N ALA A 220 8.41 -19.12 6.77
CA ALA A 220 7.61 -19.63 5.64
C ALA A 220 6.54 -18.61 5.23
N SER A 221 5.79 -18.06 6.21
CA SER A 221 4.80 -17.01 5.97
C SER A 221 5.43 -15.75 5.35
N ILE A 222 6.58 -15.30 5.86
CA ILE A 222 7.31 -14.15 5.31
C ILE A 222 7.80 -14.44 3.88
N THR A 223 8.28 -15.65 3.60
CA THR A 223 8.68 -16.05 2.24
C THR A 223 7.50 -16.01 1.27
N THR A 224 6.34 -16.50 1.69
CA THR A 224 5.11 -16.43 0.91
C THR A 224 4.72 -14.98 0.60
N LEU A 225 4.78 -14.09 1.59
CA LEU A 225 4.54 -12.66 1.40
C LEU A 225 5.59 -12.03 0.47
N SER A 226 6.87 -12.37 0.64
CA SER A 226 7.98 -11.89 -0.20
C SER A 226 7.76 -12.21 -1.69
N ARG A 227 7.32 -13.43 -2.00
CA ARG A 227 7.00 -13.84 -3.37
C ARG A 227 5.82 -13.08 -3.94
N HIS A 228 4.77 -12.91 -3.12
CA HIS A 228 3.56 -12.23 -3.55
C HIS A 228 3.74 -10.72 -3.71
N PHE A 229 4.46 -10.05 -2.79
CA PHE A 229 4.65 -8.60 -2.80
C PHE A 229 5.93 -8.13 -3.50
N GLY A 230 6.96 -8.97 -3.60
CA GLY A 230 8.25 -8.62 -4.21
C GLY A 230 9.17 -7.82 -3.30
N PHE A 231 9.51 -8.37 -2.16
CA PHE A 231 10.49 -7.78 -1.25
C PHE A 231 11.56 -8.81 -0.86
N ASP A 232 12.65 -8.34 -0.31
CA ASP A 232 13.73 -9.14 0.23
C ASP A 232 13.89 -8.88 1.73
N ALA A 233 14.36 -9.89 2.46
CA ALA A 233 14.78 -9.77 3.85
C ALA A 233 16.31 -9.84 3.90
N VAL A 234 16.94 -8.81 4.41
CA VAL A 234 18.40 -8.63 4.42
C VAL A 234 18.87 -8.45 5.85
N GLU A 235 19.86 -9.21 6.27
CA GLU A 235 20.54 -8.97 7.54
C GLU A 235 21.71 -8.02 7.31
N THR A 236 21.71 -6.90 8.02
CA THR A 236 22.79 -5.92 8.02
C THR A 236 22.91 -5.31 9.41
N GLU A 237 24.12 -5.16 9.92
CA GLU A 237 24.41 -4.57 11.26
C GLU A 237 23.61 -5.23 12.41
N GLY A 238 23.26 -6.50 12.28
CA GLY A 238 22.48 -7.25 13.26
C GLY A 238 20.99 -6.91 13.31
N VAL A 239 20.49 -6.25 12.27
CA VAL A 239 19.07 -5.94 12.05
C VAL A 239 18.59 -6.62 10.77
N ILE A 240 17.40 -7.24 10.80
CA ILE A 240 16.76 -7.74 9.58
C ILE A 240 15.96 -6.58 8.97
N ARG A 241 16.40 -6.09 7.82
CA ARG A 241 15.72 -5.09 7.02
C ARG A 241 14.87 -5.76 5.96
N PHE A 242 13.64 -5.28 5.80
CA PHE A 242 12.73 -5.72 4.75
C PHE A 242 12.62 -4.64 3.69
N VAL A 243 13.01 -4.97 2.44
CA VAL A 243 13.19 -3.98 1.37
C VAL A 243 12.41 -4.40 0.14
N MET A 244 11.53 -3.53 -0.34
CA MET A 244 10.83 -3.76 -1.62
C MET A 244 11.82 -3.78 -2.78
N ARG A 245 11.60 -4.70 -3.71
CA ARG A 245 12.32 -4.74 -5.00
C ARG A 245 11.89 -3.59 -5.92
N GLY A 246 12.56 -3.41 -7.05
CA GLY A 246 12.23 -2.35 -8.00
C GLY A 246 12.81 -0.98 -7.66
N ARG A 247 13.76 -0.92 -6.72
CA ARG A 247 14.47 0.30 -6.34
C ARG A 247 15.35 0.83 -7.48
N ALA A 248 15.61 2.12 -7.46
CA ALA A 248 16.60 2.73 -8.33
C ALA A 248 18.01 2.28 -7.95
N ALA A 249 18.93 2.31 -8.91
CA ALA A 249 20.33 2.04 -8.64
C ALA A 249 20.93 3.10 -7.69
N VAL A 250 21.66 2.63 -6.69
CA VAL A 250 22.33 3.48 -5.68
C VAL A 250 23.77 3.80 -6.07
N ALA A 251 24.35 3.03 -6.99
CA ALA A 251 25.71 3.24 -7.47
C ALA A 251 25.87 2.74 -8.91
N THR A 252 26.88 3.28 -9.59
CA THR A 252 27.41 2.71 -10.83
C THR A 252 28.71 1.96 -10.54
N VAL A 253 28.88 0.81 -11.15
CA VAL A 253 30.07 -0.02 -11.12
C VAL A 253 30.65 -0.06 -12.53
N ASN A 254 31.86 0.45 -12.68
CA ASN A 254 32.59 0.39 -13.95
C ASN A 254 33.54 -0.81 -13.96
N PRO A 255 34.02 -1.29 -15.14
CA PRO A 255 34.98 -2.37 -15.19
C PRO A 255 36.24 -2.13 -14.35
N ASP A 256 36.70 -0.88 -14.29
CA ASP A 256 37.88 -0.48 -13.50
C ASP A 256 37.64 -0.51 -11.97
N ASP A 257 36.39 -0.56 -11.52
CA ASP A 257 36.02 -0.71 -10.12
C ASP A 257 36.12 -2.17 -9.65
N LEU A 258 36.26 -3.12 -10.56
CA LEU A 258 36.23 -4.54 -10.25
C LEU A 258 37.57 -5.03 -9.76
N VAL A 259 37.55 -5.90 -8.75
CA VAL A 259 38.76 -6.54 -8.20
C VAL A 259 38.99 -7.89 -8.87
N ALA A 260 40.17 -8.09 -9.43
CA ALA A 260 40.52 -9.37 -10.04
C ALA A 260 40.46 -10.52 -9.00
N ALA A 261 39.86 -11.63 -9.38
CA ALA A 261 39.93 -12.85 -8.63
C ALA A 261 41.36 -13.45 -8.72
N ARG A 262 41.74 -14.27 -7.76
CA ARG A 262 43.02 -15.00 -7.85
C ARG A 262 43.04 -15.98 -9.00
N GLU A 263 41.88 -16.54 -9.32
CA GLU A 263 41.61 -17.45 -10.45
C GLU A 263 40.23 -17.09 -11.01
N GLY A 264 40.06 -17.15 -12.34
CA GLY A 264 38.81 -16.87 -13.06
C GLY A 264 38.69 -15.45 -13.60
N ASP A 265 37.54 -15.17 -14.20
CA ASP A 265 37.26 -13.88 -14.79
C ASP A 265 36.94 -12.80 -13.73
N VAL A 266 37.22 -11.55 -14.08
CA VAL A 266 36.91 -10.39 -13.22
C VAL A 266 35.41 -10.18 -13.07
N LEU A 267 34.67 -10.55 -14.11
CA LEU A 267 33.22 -10.47 -14.20
C LEU A 267 32.69 -11.70 -14.92
N GLU A 268 31.82 -12.43 -14.28
CA GLU A 268 31.08 -13.53 -14.89
C GLU A 268 29.63 -13.13 -15.07
N LEU A 269 29.17 -13.00 -16.31
CA LEU A 269 27.77 -12.78 -16.65
C LEU A 269 27.17 -14.07 -17.23
N THR A 270 26.18 -14.59 -16.54
CA THR A 270 25.46 -15.79 -16.94
C THR A 270 24.07 -15.45 -17.39
N ARG A 271 23.60 -16.11 -18.47
CA ARG A 271 22.24 -16.03 -18.96
C ARG A 271 21.62 -17.41 -19.02
N GLY A 272 20.62 -17.65 -18.16
CA GLY A 272 19.87 -18.89 -18.12
C GLY A 272 19.07 -19.17 -19.41
N GLN A 273 18.80 -20.44 -19.65
CA GLN A 273 18.08 -20.89 -20.86
C GLN A 273 16.58 -20.52 -20.78
N GLU A 274 16.02 -20.06 -21.90
CA GLU A 274 14.60 -19.70 -21.97
C GLU A 274 13.67 -20.92 -21.83
N THR A 275 14.14 -22.09 -22.22
CA THR A 275 13.41 -23.36 -22.06
C THR A 275 13.14 -23.75 -20.61
N GLU A 276 13.91 -23.20 -19.66
CA GLU A 276 13.73 -23.47 -18.23
C GLU A 276 12.77 -22.51 -17.55
N LEU A 277 12.43 -21.41 -18.22
CA LEU A 277 11.56 -20.36 -17.68
C LEU A 277 10.07 -20.69 -17.91
N PRO A 278 9.19 -20.21 -17.03
CA PRO A 278 7.76 -20.37 -17.24
C PRO A 278 7.26 -19.47 -18.38
N GLN A 279 6.51 -20.04 -19.31
CA GLN A 279 5.69 -19.29 -20.26
C GLN A 279 4.54 -18.59 -19.53
N ALA A 280 3.96 -19.28 -18.54
CA ALA A 280 2.87 -18.74 -17.76
C ALA A 280 3.04 -19.06 -16.27
N LEU A 281 2.61 -18.10 -15.45
CA LEU A 281 2.39 -18.28 -14.01
C LEU A 281 0.89 -18.29 -13.75
N LYS A 282 0.44 -19.23 -12.93
CA LYS A 282 -0.94 -19.31 -12.44
C LYS A 282 -0.93 -19.20 -10.93
N TRP A 283 -1.61 -18.19 -10.42
CA TRP A 283 -1.73 -17.99 -8.99
C TRP A 283 -3.17 -18.23 -8.54
N GLN A 284 -3.32 -18.99 -7.46
CA GLN A 284 -4.59 -19.17 -6.78
C GLN A 284 -4.62 -18.33 -5.51
N VAL A 285 -5.66 -17.54 -5.33
CA VAL A 285 -5.90 -16.65 -4.20
C VAL A 285 -7.37 -16.74 -3.79
N ALA A 286 -7.72 -16.24 -2.60
CA ALA A 286 -9.11 -16.00 -2.24
C ALA A 286 -9.53 -14.60 -2.73
N ARG A 287 -10.75 -14.46 -3.24
CA ARG A 287 -11.29 -13.17 -3.68
C ARG A 287 -11.73 -12.34 -2.47
N ALA A 288 -11.10 -11.20 -2.29
CA ALA A 288 -11.45 -10.26 -1.24
C ALA A 288 -12.76 -9.48 -1.52
N ASP A 289 -13.17 -9.43 -2.78
CA ASP A 289 -14.36 -8.72 -3.27
C ASP A 289 -15.61 -9.61 -3.46
N GLU A 290 -15.52 -10.86 -3.02
CA GLU A 290 -16.59 -11.85 -2.98
C GLU A 290 -16.57 -12.60 -1.63
N ASP A 291 -17.30 -13.71 -1.51
CA ASP A 291 -17.35 -14.53 -0.27
C ASP A 291 -16.06 -15.35 -0.03
N TYR A 292 -14.89 -14.79 -0.37
CA TYR A 292 -13.57 -15.42 -0.26
C TYR A 292 -13.43 -16.71 -1.07
N GLU A 293 -14.19 -16.84 -2.15
CA GLU A 293 -14.05 -17.96 -3.07
C GLU A 293 -12.66 -17.98 -3.72
N ALA A 294 -12.20 -19.17 -4.04
CA ALA A 294 -10.92 -19.33 -4.71
C ALA A 294 -10.98 -18.80 -6.14
N ALA A 295 -10.03 -17.92 -6.49
CA ALA A 295 -9.86 -17.44 -7.85
C ALA A 295 -8.48 -17.76 -8.37
N GLN A 296 -8.40 -18.06 -9.67
CA GLN A 296 -7.14 -18.22 -10.39
C GLN A 296 -6.89 -17.02 -11.28
N VAL A 297 -5.69 -16.46 -11.17
CA VAL A 297 -5.17 -15.45 -12.09
C VAL A 297 -4.00 -16.02 -12.86
N GLU A 298 -3.80 -15.56 -14.09
CA GLU A 298 -2.73 -16.02 -14.96
C GLU A 298 -1.98 -14.83 -15.57
N ALA A 299 -0.65 -14.92 -15.54
CA ALA A 299 0.22 -14.08 -16.35
C ALA A 299 0.91 -14.95 -17.40
N ARG A 300 0.90 -14.50 -18.66
CA ARG A 300 1.46 -15.26 -19.78
C ARG A 300 2.36 -14.39 -20.64
N ARG A 301 3.50 -14.95 -21.01
CA ARG A 301 4.42 -14.37 -21.99
C ARG A 301 4.19 -15.03 -23.35
N ILE A 302 4.09 -14.22 -24.39
CA ILE A 302 4.03 -14.73 -25.77
C ILE A 302 5.46 -15.12 -26.19
N THR A 303 5.73 -16.40 -26.20
CA THR A 303 7.01 -16.98 -26.64
C THR A 303 6.78 -18.39 -27.16
N VAL A 304 7.67 -18.85 -28.02
CA VAL A 304 7.70 -20.24 -28.52
C VAL A 304 8.81 -21.08 -27.89
N ASP A 305 9.67 -20.44 -27.06
CA ASP A 305 10.87 -21.08 -26.52
C ASP A 305 10.57 -22.01 -25.35
N THR A 306 9.43 -21.81 -24.69
CA THR A 306 8.98 -22.63 -23.56
C THR A 306 7.47 -22.78 -23.56
N THR A 307 6.97 -23.89 -23.06
CA THR A 307 5.55 -24.17 -22.81
C THR A 307 5.28 -24.42 -21.32
N ARG A 308 6.27 -24.17 -20.44
CA ARG A 308 6.18 -24.47 -19.01
C ARG A 308 5.16 -23.54 -18.34
N ILE A 309 4.30 -24.15 -17.54
CA ILE A 309 3.35 -23.44 -16.69
C ILE A 309 3.72 -23.73 -15.24
N ALA A 310 3.98 -22.70 -14.47
CA ALA A 310 4.15 -22.81 -13.03
C ALA A 310 2.88 -22.36 -12.30
N SER A 311 2.46 -23.11 -11.29
CA SER A 311 1.27 -22.80 -10.49
C SER A 311 1.65 -22.69 -9.03
N GLU A 312 1.07 -21.71 -8.35
CA GLU A 312 1.29 -21.47 -6.93
C GLU A 312 -0.03 -21.03 -6.27
N SER A 313 -0.25 -21.49 -5.03
CA SER A 313 -1.40 -21.07 -4.22
C SER A 313 -0.92 -20.19 -3.07
N PHE A 314 -1.58 -19.06 -2.88
CA PHE A 314 -1.32 -18.11 -1.81
C PHE A 314 -2.49 -18.10 -0.81
N PRO A 315 -2.24 -18.28 0.48
CA PRO A 315 -3.28 -18.24 1.51
C PRO A 315 -3.70 -16.80 1.82
N MET A 316 -4.06 -16.04 0.79
CA MET A 316 -4.32 -14.60 0.90
C MET A 316 -5.61 -14.23 0.21
N ALA A 317 -6.33 -13.29 0.83
CA ALA A 317 -7.46 -12.62 0.21
C ALA A 317 -6.95 -11.37 -0.54
N VAL A 318 -7.22 -11.31 -1.84
CA VAL A 318 -6.71 -10.27 -2.74
C VAL A 318 -7.74 -9.99 -3.84
N PRO A 319 -7.97 -8.73 -4.25
CA PRO A 319 -8.74 -8.45 -5.45
C PRO A 319 -8.06 -9.08 -6.68
N PRO A 320 -8.82 -9.70 -7.60
CA PRO A 320 -8.25 -10.42 -8.73
C PRO A 320 -7.33 -9.58 -9.61
N GLU A 321 -7.68 -8.31 -9.85
CA GLU A 321 -6.88 -7.38 -10.65
C GLU A 321 -5.51 -7.09 -10.00
N GLU A 322 -5.45 -7.05 -8.67
CA GLU A 322 -4.19 -6.86 -7.95
C GLU A 322 -3.36 -8.16 -7.94
N ALA A 323 -4.00 -9.31 -7.75
CA ALA A 323 -3.33 -10.60 -7.86
C ALA A 323 -2.73 -10.81 -9.25
N GLU A 324 -3.46 -10.43 -10.32
CA GLU A 324 -2.99 -10.50 -11.70
C GLU A 324 -1.79 -9.57 -11.93
N ARG A 325 -1.84 -8.34 -11.45
CA ARG A 325 -0.73 -7.38 -11.53
C ARG A 325 0.54 -7.94 -10.88
N ARG A 326 0.41 -8.51 -9.69
CA ARG A 326 1.55 -9.12 -8.96
C ARG A 326 2.05 -10.38 -9.65
N CYS A 327 1.17 -11.20 -10.21
CA CYS A 327 1.53 -12.37 -11.00
C CYS A 327 2.32 -11.98 -12.27
N ARG A 328 1.90 -10.92 -12.97
CA ARG A 328 2.62 -10.34 -14.12
C ARG A 328 4.01 -9.85 -13.73
N ARG A 329 4.12 -9.13 -12.60
CA ARG A 329 5.42 -8.72 -12.07
C ARG A 329 6.33 -9.92 -11.82
N ALA A 330 5.83 -10.97 -11.15
CA ALA A 330 6.62 -12.17 -10.85
C ALA A 330 7.09 -12.89 -12.11
N LEU A 331 6.27 -12.95 -13.16
CA LEU A 331 6.67 -13.50 -14.44
C LEU A 331 7.78 -12.65 -15.08
N MET A 332 7.66 -11.32 -15.07
CA MET A 332 8.70 -10.41 -15.58
C MET A 332 10.00 -10.54 -14.78
N GLU A 333 9.92 -10.63 -13.44
CA GLU A 333 11.09 -10.89 -12.59
C GLU A 333 11.80 -12.19 -12.97
N ALA A 334 11.07 -13.28 -13.17
CA ALA A 334 11.64 -14.57 -13.55
C ALA A 334 12.41 -14.47 -14.88
N TRP A 335 11.82 -13.79 -15.86
CA TRP A 335 12.45 -13.63 -17.19
C TRP A 335 13.64 -12.67 -17.18
N THR A 336 13.59 -11.61 -16.39
CA THR A 336 14.70 -10.66 -16.25
C THR A 336 15.82 -11.25 -15.41
N GLY A 337 15.48 -11.90 -14.31
CA GLY A 337 16.43 -12.49 -13.36
C GLY A 337 17.20 -13.70 -13.89
N ARG A 338 16.91 -14.21 -15.12
CA ARG A 338 17.73 -15.19 -15.77
C ARG A 338 19.15 -14.70 -16.12
N GLU A 339 19.34 -13.39 -16.16
CA GLU A 339 20.64 -12.77 -16.29
C GLU A 339 21.20 -12.50 -14.88
N SER A 340 22.33 -13.09 -14.58
CA SER A 340 23.02 -12.97 -13.29
C SER A 340 24.48 -12.57 -13.49
N GLY A 341 25.05 -11.94 -12.47
CA GLY A 341 26.45 -11.53 -12.48
C GLY A 341 27.15 -11.94 -11.19
N VAL A 342 28.38 -12.41 -11.32
CA VAL A 342 29.29 -12.64 -10.20
C VAL A 342 30.54 -11.80 -10.43
N PHE A 343 30.90 -10.98 -9.46
CA PHE A 343 32.05 -10.08 -9.52
C PHE A 343 32.54 -9.70 -8.12
N ARG A 344 33.67 -9.02 -8.05
CA ARG A 344 34.25 -8.58 -6.77
C ARG A 344 34.44 -7.08 -6.75
N LEU A 345 34.10 -6.46 -5.62
CA LEU A 345 34.26 -5.03 -5.38
C LEU A 345 35.32 -4.79 -4.29
N PRO A 346 35.99 -3.62 -4.33
CA PRO A 346 36.93 -3.24 -3.29
C PRO A 346 36.21 -2.92 -1.97
N PRO A 347 36.91 -3.00 -0.83
CA PRO A 347 36.35 -2.65 0.48
C PRO A 347 35.82 -1.21 0.58
N SER A 348 36.24 -0.31 -0.29
CA SER A 348 35.69 1.06 -0.37
C SER A 348 34.19 1.11 -0.70
N ARG A 349 33.60 -0.01 -1.16
CA ARG A 349 32.19 -0.15 -1.46
C ARG A 349 31.37 -0.77 -0.30
N LEU A 350 31.85 -0.65 0.95
CA LEU A 350 31.16 -1.19 2.16
C LEU A 350 29.75 -0.69 2.37
N ALA A 351 29.37 0.44 1.80
CA ALA A 351 28.01 1.00 1.91
C ALA A 351 26.94 0.21 1.12
N LEU A 352 27.34 -0.72 0.26
CA LEU A 352 26.41 -1.57 -0.49
C LEU A 352 25.98 -2.74 0.37
N ASP A 353 24.67 -2.97 0.44
CA ASP A 353 24.04 -4.11 1.10
C ASP A 353 23.34 -5.04 0.09
N PRO A 354 23.07 -6.30 0.43
CA PRO A 354 22.14 -7.12 -0.35
C PRO A 354 20.80 -6.39 -0.52
N ALA A 355 20.09 -6.65 -1.61
CA ALA A 355 18.92 -5.94 -2.12
C ALA A 355 19.18 -4.52 -2.68
N ASP A 356 20.37 -3.94 -2.56
CA ASP A 356 20.72 -2.74 -3.31
C ASP A 356 20.82 -3.05 -4.80
N VAL A 357 20.57 -2.03 -5.61
CA VAL A 357 20.67 -2.10 -7.06
C VAL A 357 21.88 -1.27 -7.50
N VAL A 358 22.75 -1.88 -8.30
CA VAL A 358 23.84 -1.15 -8.95
C VAL A 358 23.66 -1.20 -10.45
N THR A 359 24.14 -0.18 -11.15
CA THR A 359 24.24 -0.19 -12.60
C THR A 359 25.66 -0.64 -12.98
N LEU A 360 25.77 -1.84 -13.55
CA LEU A 360 27.05 -2.30 -14.13
C LEU A 360 27.19 -1.73 -15.53
N ALA A 361 28.28 -0.97 -15.73
CA ALA A 361 28.67 -0.53 -17.06
C ALA A 361 29.53 -1.63 -17.72
N ASP A 362 29.09 -2.17 -18.84
CA ASP A 362 29.78 -3.24 -19.57
C ASP A 362 29.62 -3.01 -21.07
N ASP A 363 30.73 -2.80 -21.78
CA ASP A 363 30.82 -2.61 -23.22
C ASP A 363 29.75 -1.64 -23.78
N GLY A 364 29.62 -0.46 -23.14
CA GLY A 364 28.66 0.57 -23.50
C GLY A 364 27.21 0.29 -23.10
N ARG A 365 26.94 -0.82 -22.42
CA ARG A 365 25.63 -1.17 -21.85
C ARG A 365 25.57 -0.79 -20.37
N ALA A 366 24.41 -0.37 -19.92
CA ALA A 366 24.09 -0.13 -18.53
C ALA A 366 23.15 -1.25 -18.03
N ILE A 367 23.66 -2.16 -17.22
CA ILE A 367 22.93 -3.35 -16.75
C ILE A 367 22.55 -3.13 -15.28
N PRO A 368 21.26 -2.94 -14.98
CA PRO A 368 20.82 -2.83 -13.59
C PRO A 368 20.82 -4.21 -12.93
N LEU A 369 21.63 -4.36 -11.91
CA LEU A 369 21.82 -5.59 -11.13
C LEU A 369 21.38 -5.36 -9.68
N ARG A 370 20.49 -6.19 -9.16
CA ARG A 370 20.15 -6.26 -7.75
C ARG A 370 21.08 -7.23 -7.07
N LEU A 371 21.76 -6.79 -6.01
CA LEU A 371 22.66 -7.60 -5.22
C LEU A 371 21.86 -8.62 -4.43
N VAL A 372 22.20 -9.89 -4.57
CA VAL A 372 21.52 -11.00 -3.89
C VAL A 372 22.31 -11.44 -2.67
N SER A 373 23.62 -11.52 -2.80
CA SER A 373 24.53 -11.99 -1.77
C SER A 373 25.81 -11.16 -1.82
N ILE A 374 26.36 -10.89 -0.65
CA ILE A 374 27.66 -10.23 -0.47
C ILE A 374 28.47 -11.05 0.52
N ALA A 375 29.67 -11.48 0.11
CA ALA A 375 30.61 -12.19 0.95
C ALA A 375 31.89 -11.35 1.14
N ASP A 376 32.08 -10.85 2.34
CA ASP A 376 33.24 -10.00 2.67
C ASP A 376 34.45 -10.84 3.04
N SER A 377 35.59 -10.57 2.35
CA SER A 377 36.89 -11.17 2.60
C SER A 377 38.01 -10.15 2.32
N ASP A 378 39.03 -10.51 1.53
CA ASP A 378 40.03 -9.58 0.96
C ASP A 378 39.42 -8.60 -0.05
N ALA A 379 38.29 -8.96 -0.65
CA ALA A 379 37.39 -8.13 -1.44
C ALA A 379 35.97 -8.58 -1.18
N ARG A 380 35.02 -7.78 -1.63
CA ARG A 380 33.58 -8.07 -1.51
C ARG A 380 33.13 -8.91 -2.68
N GLY A 381 32.90 -10.21 -2.48
CA GLY A 381 32.30 -11.10 -3.47
C GLY A 381 30.80 -10.82 -3.61
N ILE A 382 30.37 -10.51 -4.81
CA ILE A 382 29.00 -10.12 -5.12
C ILE A 382 28.35 -11.18 -6.03
N GLU A 383 27.16 -11.61 -5.66
CA GLU A 383 26.23 -12.29 -6.55
C GLU A 383 25.05 -11.37 -6.79
N ALA A 384 24.69 -11.17 -8.05
CA ALA A 384 23.66 -10.24 -8.44
C ALA A 384 22.77 -10.81 -9.56
N VAL A 385 21.54 -10.36 -9.63
CA VAL A 385 20.60 -10.70 -10.69
C VAL A 385 20.10 -9.44 -11.38
N ARG A 386 19.87 -9.50 -12.68
CA ARG A 386 19.30 -8.38 -13.42
C ARG A 386 17.93 -8.03 -12.89
N GLN A 387 17.67 -6.75 -12.75
CA GLN A 387 16.38 -6.18 -12.37
C GLN A 387 15.87 -5.25 -13.46
N ASP A 388 14.59 -5.37 -13.77
CA ASP A 388 13.88 -4.40 -14.60
C ASP A 388 12.91 -3.62 -13.70
N ARG A 389 13.11 -2.31 -13.57
CA ARG A 389 12.28 -1.46 -12.73
C ARG A 389 10.85 -1.36 -13.26
N GLU A 390 10.64 -1.48 -14.56
CA GLU A 390 9.30 -1.39 -15.16
C GLU A 390 8.37 -2.51 -14.69
N ALA A 391 8.92 -3.67 -14.32
CA ALA A 391 8.15 -4.77 -13.74
C ALA A 391 7.40 -4.38 -12.45
N TYR A 392 7.87 -3.37 -11.74
CA TYR A 392 7.31 -2.94 -10.45
C TYR A 392 6.39 -1.71 -10.57
N ASP A 393 6.29 -1.09 -11.74
CA ASP A 393 5.43 0.07 -12.00
C ASP A 393 4.23 -0.30 -12.92
N LEU A 394 3.83 -1.56 -12.90
CA LEU A 394 2.69 -2.03 -13.70
C LEU A 394 1.38 -1.42 -13.17
N PRO A 395 0.53 -0.93 -14.07
CA PRO A 395 -0.81 -0.48 -13.67
C PRO A 395 -1.64 -1.66 -13.17
N PRO A 396 -2.62 -1.43 -12.26
CA PRO A 396 -3.59 -2.44 -11.90
C PRO A 396 -4.38 -2.89 -13.13
N GLY A 397 -4.83 -4.14 -13.10
CA GLY A 397 -5.72 -4.68 -14.12
C GLY A 397 -7.09 -3.99 -14.12
N ALA A 398 -7.89 -4.23 -15.16
CA ALA A 398 -9.27 -3.81 -15.16
C ALA A 398 -10.05 -4.56 -14.05
N PRO A 399 -10.91 -3.86 -13.29
CA PRO A 399 -11.73 -4.53 -12.28
C PRO A 399 -12.59 -5.59 -12.93
N ARG A 400 -12.65 -6.76 -12.32
CA ARG A 400 -13.58 -7.81 -12.74
C ARG A 400 -14.89 -7.61 -12.00
N PRO A 401 -16.05 -7.60 -12.68
CA PRO A 401 -17.33 -7.54 -12.01
C PRO A 401 -17.48 -8.76 -11.10
N SER A 402 -17.95 -8.55 -9.90
CA SER A 402 -18.31 -9.62 -8.99
C SER A 402 -19.53 -10.37 -9.54
N ALA A 403 -19.44 -11.69 -9.62
CA ALA A 403 -20.55 -12.55 -10.01
C ALA A 403 -21.28 -13.06 -8.76
N LEU A 404 -21.76 -12.13 -7.92
CA LEU A 404 -22.58 -12.52 -6.78
C LEU A 404 -23.82 -13.25 -7.30
N SER A 405 -23.98 -14.51 -6.92
CA SER A 405 -25.23 -15.19 -7.10
C SER A 405 -26.29 -14.51 -6.24
N GLN A 406 -27.42 -14.14 -6.83
CA GLN A 406 -28.56 -13.73 -6.02
C GLN A 406 -28.87 -14.85 -5.04
N ALA A 407 -29.02 -14.53 -3.77
CA ALA A 407 -29.46 -15.49 -2.79
C ALA A 407 -30.77 -16.09 -3.26
N VAL A 408 -30.78 -17.39 -3.56
CA VAL A 408 -32.02 -18.10 -3.84
C VAL A 408 -32.82 -18.06 -2.55
N VAL A 409 -33.89 -17.28 -2.56
CA VAL A 409 -34.85 -17.33 -1.46
C VAL A 409 -35.57 -18.66 -1.59
N PHE A 410 -35.09 -19.65 -0.85
CA PHE A 410 -35.79 -20.92 -0.71
C PHE A 410 -37.16 -20.63 -0.08
N GLY A 411 -38.23 -21.16 -0.67
CA GLY A 411 -39.55 -21.13 -0.05
C GLY A 411 -39.55 -21.80 1.31
N VAL A 412 -40.70 -21.84 1.96
CA VAL A 412 -40.85 -22.57 3.22
C VAL A 412 -40.34 -24.01 3.02
N PRO A 413 -39.40 -24.49 3.84
CA PRO A 413 -38.86 -25.82 3.68
C PRO A 413 -39.99 -26.86 3.82
N GLU A 414 -40.11 -27.76 2.87
CA GLU A 414 -41.00 -28.89 2.94
C GLU A 414 -40.35 -29.93 3.86
N ALA A 415 -40.85 -30.05 5.09
CA ALA A 415 -40.36 -31.02 6.04
C ALA A 415 -41.30 -32.24 6.03
N VAL A 416 -40.76 -33.40 5.68
CA VAL A 416 -41.45 -34.67 5.78
C VAL A 416 -40.92 -35.40 7.03
N LEU A 417 -41.77 -35.54 8.03
CA LEU A 417 -41.47 -36.36 9.21
C LEU A 417 -41.78 -37.82 8.89
N LEU A 418 -40.76 -38.64 8.90
CA LEU A 418 -40.87 -40.09 8.69
C LEU A 418 -40.79 -40.77 10.06
N ASP A 419 -41.88 -41.41 10.45
CA ASP A 419 -41.89 -42.32 11.59
C ASP A 419 -41.48 -43.71 11.08
N LEU A 420 -40.18 -43.95 11.12
CA LEU A 420 -39.62 -45.23 10.68
C LEU A 420 -39.41 -46.14 11.88
N PRO A 421 -39.83 -47.41 11.77
CA PRO A 421 -39.54 -48.39 12.83
C PRO A 421 -38.02 -48.61 12.91
N GLN A 422 -37.51 -48.73 14.12
CA GLN A 422 -36.11 -49.07 14.36
C GLN A 422 -35.83 -50.46 13.75
N LEU A 423 -34.93 -50.52 12.78
CA LEU A 423 -34.69 -51.74 12.01
C LEU A 423 -33.79 -52.73 12.75
N THR A 424 -32.80 -52.25 13.50
CA THR A 424 -31.94 -53.06 14.40
C THR A 424 -31.34 -52.16 15.49
N GLU A 425 -30.84 -52.78 16.57
CA GLU A 425 -30.16 -52.06 17.69
C GLU A 425 -28.78 -51.53 17.27
N ASP A 426 -28.25 -51.95 16.11
CA ASP A 426 -26.90 -51.63 15.62
C ASP A 426 -26.87 -50.57 14.47
N GLN A 427 -27.96 -49.83 14.26
CA GLN A 427 -28.01 -48.74 13.26
C GLN A 427 -28.15 -47.36 13.88
#